data_967a258e7195b70a174fcb1706b49d76
#
_entry.id   967a258e7195b70a174fcb1706b49d76
#
_cell.length_a   1.000
_cell.length_b   1.000
_cell.length_c   1.000
_cell.angle_alpha   90.00
_cell.angle_beta   90.00
_cell.angle_gamma   90.00
#
_symmetry.space_group_name_H-M   'P 1'
#
loop_
_entity.id
_entity.type
_entity.pdbx_description
1 polymer ?
#
loop_
_entity_poly.entity_id
_entity_poly.type
_entity_poly.pdbx_seq_one_letter_code
_entity_poly.pdbx_strand_id
1 'polypeptide(L)' 'MKANEIIKLLNKNGWYQIKSNSGSHLHFKHGVKPGKVTVPQHGAKDLGKGLVNSIFKQAGWK' A
#
# COMPACT_ATOMS: atom_id res chain seq x y z
N MET A 1 -9.12 4.08 7.17
CA MET A 1 -7.71 3.87 7.56
C MET A 1 -6.84 4.97 6.98
N LYS A 2 -5.83 5.34 7.70
CA LYS A 2 -4.84 6.29 7.22
C LYS A 2 -3.76 5.58 6.43
N ALA A 3 -3.11 6.30 5.50
CA ALA A 3 -2.03 5.74 4.70
C ALA A 3 -0.93 5.12 5.57
N ASN A 4 -0.56 5.80 6.66
CA ASN A 4 0.47 5.30 7.58
C ASN A 4 0.12 3.94 8.18
N GLU A 5 -1.16 3.72 8.49
CA GLU A 5 -1.63 2.45 9.02
C GLU A 5 -1.51 1.34 7.99
N ILE A 6 -1.86 1.64 6.75
CA ILE A 6 -1.77 0.67 5.66
C ILE A 6 -0.31 0.31 5.39
N ILE A 7 0.58 1.30 5.40
CA ILE A 7 2.01 1.06 5.21
C ILE A 7 2.56 0.14 6.29
N LYS A 8 2.16 0.34 7.55
CA LYS A 8 2.56 -0.53 8.65
C LYS A 8 2.08 -1.96 8.42
N LEU A 9 0.83 -2.13 7.98
CA LEU A 9 0.29 -3.45 7.69
C LEU A 9 1.05 -4.13 6.56
N LEU A 10 1.34 -3.40 5.50
CA LEU A 10 2.11 -3.93 4.38
C LEU A 10 3.48 -4.42 4.83
N ASN A 11 4.21 -3.59 5.56
CA ASN A 11 5.53 -3.96 6.06
C ASN A 11 5.47 -5.18 6.96
N LYS A 12 4.47 -5.26 7.82
CA LYS A 12 4.28 -6.39 8.73
C LYS A 12 4.01 -7.69 7.97
N ASN A 13 3.45 -7.61 6.78
CA ASN A 13 3.09 -8.78 5.97
C ASN A 13 4.09 -9.08 4.87
N GLY A 14 5.27 -8.49 4.93
CA GLY A 14 6.36 -8.81 4.01
C GLY A 14 6.43 -7.94 2.77
N TRP A 15 5.56 -6.95 2.65
CA TRP A 15 5.65 -5.98 1.56
C TRP A 15 6.70 -4.94 1.90
N TYR A 16 7.49 -4.54 0.92
CA TYR A 16 8.53 -3.53 1.11
C TYR A 16 8.41 -2.44 0.05
N GLN A 17 8.72 -1.23 0.46
CA GLN A 17 8.64 -0.07 -0.43
C GLN A 17 9.77 -0.08 -1.44
N ILE A 18 9.42 0.19 -2.69
CA ILE A 18 10.40 0.33 -3.77
C ILE A 18 10.42 1.78 -4.22
N LYS A 19 11.51 2.20 -4.85
CA LYS A 19 11.60 3.54 -5.41
C LYS A 19 10.56 3.73 -6.50
N SER A 20 9.93 4.91 -6.50
CA SER A 20 8.92 5.28 -7.48
C SER A 20 9.31 6.62 -8.10
N ASN A 21 9.07 6.76 -9.39
CA ASN A 21 9.24 8.03 -10.09
C ASN A 21 8.03 8.95 -9.91
N SER A 22 6.97 8.43 -9.31
CA SER A 22 5.74 9.16 -9.04
C SER A 22 5.77 9.69 -7.62
N GLY A 23 5.94 11.00 -7.46
CA GLY A 23 6.17 11.62 -6.15
C GLY A 23 5.03 11.50 -5.16
N SER A 24 3.80 11.23 -5.62
CA SER A 24 2.63 11.20 -4.75
C SER A 24 2.11 9.80 -4.44
N HIS A 25 2.75 8.76 -4.95
CA HIS A 25 2.34 7.39 -4.74
C HIS A 25 3.51 6.53 -4.30
N LEU A 26 3.27 5.69 -3.30
CA LEU A 26 4.26 4.73 -2.81
C LEU A 26 3.96 3.36 -3.42
N HIS A 27 4.99 2.70 -3.90
CA HIS A 27 4.87 1.36 -4.48
C HIS A 27 5.55 0.35 -3.59
N PHE A 28 4.92 -0.81 -3.44
CA PHE A 28 5.41 -1.90 -2.60
C PHE A 28 5.48 -3.18 -3.40
N LYS A 29 6.49 -4.00 -3.10
CA LYS A 29 6.63 -5.34 -3.65
C LYS A 29 6.76 -6.37 -2.54
N HIS A 30 6.52 -7.63 -2.89
CA HIS A 30 6.63 -8.76 -1.97
C HIS A 30 7.56 -9.80 -2.54
N GLY A 31 8.34 -10.45 -1.67
CA GLY A 31 9.30 -11.46 -2.11
C GLY A 31 8.66 -12.74 -2.67
N VAL A 32 7.44 -13.03 -2.26
CA VAL A 32 6.73 -14.25 -2.66
C VAL A 32 5.52 -13.93 -3.54
N LYS A 33 4.71 -12.96 -3.13
CA LYS A 33 3.48 -12.61 -3.85
C LYS A 33 3.79 -11.83 -5.12
N PRO A 34 3.09 -12.13 -6.23
CA PRO A 34 3.29 -11.38 -7.48
C PRO A 34 2.65 -10.00 -7.43
N GLY A 35 3.01 -9.16 -8.39
CA GLY A 35 2.44 -7.84 -8.54
C GLY A 35 3.03 -6.82 -7.59
N LYS A 36 2.35 -5.69 -7.50
CA LYS A 36 2.76 -4.62 -6.59
C LYS A 36 1.54 -3.92 -6.02
N VAL A 37 1.73 -3.27 -4.87
CA VAL A 37 0.69 -2.50 -4.21
C VAL A 37 1.06 -1.02 -4.31
N THR A 38 0.09 -0.19 -4.69
CA THR A 38 0.26 1.26 -4.79
C THR A 38 -0.58 1.93 -3.71
N VAL A 39 0.06 2.78 -2.91
CA VAL A 39 -0.59 3.51 -1.82
C VAL A 39 -0.40 5.00 -2.04
N PRO A 40 -1.48 5.81 -2.05
CA PRO A 40 -1.33 7.26 -2.13
C PRO A 40 -0.61 7.79 -0.89
N GLN A 41 0.29 8.75 -1.10
CA GLN A 41 1.07 9.33 -0.02
C GLN A 41 0.29 10.50 0.60
N HIS A 42 -0.69 10.19 1.43
CA HIS A 42 -1.51 11.19 2.09
C HIS A 42 -1.21 11.34 3.59
N GLY A 43 -0.22 10.64 4.10
CA GLY A 43 0.21 10.79 5.49
C GLY A 43 -0.89 10.51 6.50
N ALA A 44 -1.32 11.56 7.19
CA ALA A 44 -2.33 11.45 8.26
C ALA A 44 -3.77 11.51 7.74
N LYS A 45 -3.99 11.71 6.47
CA LYS A 45 -5.35 11.75 5.91
C LYS A 45 -5.95 10.36 5.85
N ASP A 46 -7.25 10.28 6.16
CA ASP A 46 -7.98 9.03 6.00
C ASP A 46 -8.19 8.72 4.53
N LEU A 47 -8.00 7.46 4.17
CA LEU A 47 -8.31 6.96 2.85
C LEU A 47 -9.75 6.43 2.84
N GLY A 48 -10.47 6.70 1.76
CA GLY A 48 -11.83 6.20 1.62
C GLY A 48 -11.90 4.68 1.59
N LYS A 49 -13.05 4.14 1.97
CA LYS A 49 -13.26 2.68 1.99
C LYS A 49 -12.95 2.01 0.66
N GLY A 50 -13.35 2.64 -0.45
CA GLY A 50 -13.09 2.09 -1.78
C GLY A 50 -11.61 1.97 -2.07
N LEU A 51 -10.83 2.98 -1.70
CA LEU A 51 -9.39 2.98 -1.90
C LEU A 51 -8.71 1.94 -0.99
N VAL A 52 -9.12 1.87 0.27
CA VAL A 52 -8.60 0.85 1.20
C VAL A 52 -8.88 -0.55 0.67
N ASN A 53 -10.10 -0.81 0.21
CA ASN A 53 -10.45 -2.10 -0.37
C ASN A 53 -9.62 -2.44 -1.60
N SER A 54 -9.36 -1.45 -2.44
CA SER A 54 -8.53 -1.62 -3.62
C SER A 54 -7.10 -2.01 -3.24
N ILE A 55 -6.53 -1.36 -2.23
CA ILE A 55 -5.20 -1.66 -1.74
C ILE A 55 -5.16 -3.09 -1.17
N PHE A 56 -6.15 -3.46 -0.38
CA PHE A 56 -6.23 -4.81 0.19
C PHE A 56 -6.34 -5.87 -0.90
N LYS A 57 -7.08 -5.60 -1.96
CA LYS A 57 -7.16 -6.49 -3.12
C LYS A 57 -5.81 -6.66 -3.79
N GLN A 58 -5.09 -5.55 -3.99
CA GLN A 58 -3.75 -5.60 -4.58
C GLN A 58 -2.80 -6.46 -3.73
N ALA A 59 -2.93 -6.36 -2.42
CA ALA A 59 -2.10 -7.13 -1.49
C ALA A 59 -2.52 -8.59 -1.34
N GLY A 60 -3.64 -8.97 -1.95
CA GLY A 60 -4.16 -10.33 -1.85
C GLY A 60 -4.87 -10.63 -0.53
N TRP A 61 -5.31 -9.61 0.19
CA TRP A 61 -5.99 -9.76 1.49
C TRP A 61 -7.51 -9.87 1.35
N LYS A 62 -8.02 -9.67 0.16
CA LYS A 62 -9.46 -9.80 -0.13
C LYS A 62 -9.71 -10.54 -1.42
#